data_7963edbf64a23effb5400c226e588204
#
_entry.id   7963edbf64a23effb5400c226e588204
#
_cell.length_a   1.000
_cell.length_b   1.000
_cell.length_c   1.000
_cell.angle_alpha   90.00
_cell.angle_beta   90.00
_cell.angle_gamma   90.00
#
_symmetry.space_group_name_H-M   'P 1'
#
loop_
_entity.id
_entity.type
_entity.pdbx_description
1 polymer ?
#
loop_
_entity_poly.entity_id
_entity_poly.type
_entity_poly.pdbx_seq_one_letter_code
_entity_poly.pdbx_strand_id
1 'polypeptide(L)'
;MHGDIENDAQTPCGIVVEPGDIAQCVDALKRLAFADNDALRQGANAAAERIDLPDLATQWRAFLDDIAQIAPTPWRTLAYRATKRTFDFCAALAGLIVVSPIMAATAIGVWHYLGTPIIFRQQRPGLDEKPFDLCKFRSMKNAPDNATIDAKYDGERLTPFGKKIRSLSIDELPTLWNVLKGDMSLVGPRPLLMAYLDRYNDEQRKRQWVRPGVTGLAQVNGRNALSWEEKFAYDTYYAENASLLLDLKILFKTVAVVLKRSGIAHANADTMPEFMGTQQ
;
A
#
# COMPACT_ATOMS: atom_id res chain seq x y z
N MET A 1 3.12 -6.66 -43.79
CA MET A 1 1.88 -6.66 -44.57
C MET A 1 0.85 -5.95 -43.75
N HIS A 2 0.63 -4.66 -44.02
CA HIS A 2 -0.47 -3.89 -43.44
C HIS A 2 -1.69 -4.18 -44.29
N GLY A 3 -2.61 -4.96 -43.75
CA GLY A 3 -3.92 -5.13 -44.34
C GLY A 3 -4.84 -4.10 -43.71
N ASP A 4 -5.25 -3.12 -44.52
CA ASP A 4 -6.29 -2.16 -44.17
C ASP A 4 -7.59 -2.94 -43.91
N ILE A 5 -8.01 -3.04 -42.67
CA ILE A 5 -9.36 -3.46 -42.31
C ILE A 5 -10.23 -2.22 -42.54
N GLU A 6 -10.74 -2.05 -43.75
CA GLU A 6 -11.74 -1.02 -44.03
C GLU A 6 -12.96 -1.24 -43.15
N ASN A 7 -13.25 -0.24 -42.34
CA ASN A 7 -14.45 -0.15 -41.53
C ASN A 7 -15.67 -0.09 -42.44
N ASP A 8 -16.32 -1.21 -42.65
CA ASP A 8 -17.62 -1.24 -43.33
C ASP A 8 -18.65 -0.54 -42.41
N ALA A 9 -19.18 0.59 -42.87
CA ALA A 9 -20.03 1.48 -42.06
C ALA A 9 -21.30 0.83 -41.49
N GLN A 10 -21.58 -0.44 -41.86
CA GLN A 10 -22.75 -1.18 -41.43
C GLN A 10 -22.51 -2.13 -40.25
N THR A 11 -21.27 -2.50 -39.94
CA THR A 11 -20.95 -3.39 -38.81
C THR A 11 -19.59 -3.03 -38.19
N PRO A 12 -19.56 -2.14 -37.23
CA PRO A 12 -18.29 -1.76 -36.57
C PRO A 12 -17.73 -2.95 -35.77
N CYS A 13 -16.54 -3.43 -36.14
CA CYS A 13 -15.86 -4.53 -35.48
C CYS A 13 -14.76 -4.06 -34.50
N GLY A 14 -14.50 -2.77 -34.40
CA GLY A 14 -13.49 -2.22 -33.50
C GLY A 14 -13.17 -0.75 -33.76
N ILE A 15 -12.23 -0.23 -33.05
CA ILE A 15 -11.70 1.12 -33.17
C ILE A 15 -10.19 0.99 -33.45
N VAL A 16 -9.73 1.58 -34.54
CA VAL A 16 -8.30 1.62 -34.88
C VAL A 16 -7.69 2.84 -34.22
N VAL A 17 -6.56 2.65 -33.52
CA VAL A 17 -5.79 3.72 -32.88
C VAL A 17 -4.35 3.69 -33.37
N GLU A 18 -3.69 4.84 -33.41
CA GLU A 18 -2.29 4.91 -33.81
C GLU A 18 -1.39 4.27 -32.73
N PRO A 19 -0.38 3.48 -33.12
CA PRO A 19 0.54 2.87 -32.17
C PRO A 19 1.27 3.94 -31.35
N GLY A 20 1.13 3.86 -30.02
CA GLY A 20 1.80 4.79 -29.09
C GLY A 20 0.95 6.00 -28.66
N ASP A 21 -0.23 6.23 -29.23
CA ASP A 21 -1.14 7.27 -28.77
C ASP A 21 -2.03 6.77 -27.62
N ILE A 22 -1.56 7.01 -26.40
CA ILE A 22 -2.26 6.61 -25.16
C ILE A 22 -3.61 7.31 -25.03
N ALA A 23 -3.75 8.56 -25.49
CA ALA A 23 -4.98 9.33 -25.40
C ALA A 23 -6.07 8.74 -26.29
N GLN A 24 -5.72 8.38 -27.53
CA GLN A 24 -6.62 7.66 -28.44
C GLN A 24 -7.00 6.28 -27.90
N CYS A 25 -6.06 5.53 -27.31
CA CYS A 25 -6.35 4.25 -26.69
C CYS A 25 -7.36 4.38 -25.55
N VAL A 26 -7.21 5.37 -24.68
CA VAL A 26 -8.14 5.61 -23.57
C VAL A 26 -9.54 6.01 -24.06
N ASP A 27 -9.62 6.85 -25.09
CA ASP A 27 -10.91 7.26 -25.67
C ASP A 27 -11.60 6.08 -26.39
N ALA A 28 -10.83 5.29 -27.14
CA ALA A 28 -11.31 4.07 -27.80
C ALA A 28 -11.86 3.06 -26.77
N LEU A 29 -11.14 2.83 -25.67
CA LEU A 29 -11.60 1.94 -24.60
C LEU A 29 -12.87 2.44 -23.92
N LYS A 30 -13.02 3.75 -23.72
CA LYS A 30 -14.25 4.34 -23.20
C LYS A 30 -15.43 4.13 -24.14
N ARG A 31 -15.24 4.35 -25.45
CA ARG A 31 -16.28 4.13 -26.46
C ARG A 31 -16.70 2.67 -26.53
N LEU A 32 -15.75 1.74 -26.47
CA LEU A 32 -16.03 0.30 -26.44
C LEU A 32 -16.77 -0.14 -25.18
N ALA A 33 -16.46 0.48 -24.03
CA ALA A 33 -17.13 0.16 -22.75
C ALA A 33 -18.61 0.57 -22.71
N PHE A 34 -19.01 1.55 -23.54
CA PHE A 34 -20.39 2.05 -23.62
C PHE A 34 -21.10 1.66 -24.95
N ALA A 35 -20.43 0.92 -25.82
CA ALA A 35 -21.01 0.47 -27.08
C ALA A 35 -21.98 -0.69 -26.87
N ASP A 36 -22.90 -0.84 -27.82
CA ASP A 36 -23.79 -2.02 -27.87
C ASP A 36 -22.94 -3.28 -28.08
N ASN A 37 -22.81 -4.05 -27.01
CA ASN A 37 -22.02 -5.28 -27.02
C ASN A 37 -22.52 -6.34 -28.01
N ASP A 38 -23.78 -6.35 -28.37
CA ASP A 38 -24.33 -7.32 -29.31
C ASP A 38 -23.96 -6.97 -30.75
N ALA A 39 -23.95 -5.67 -31.13
CA ALA A 39 -23.48 -5.21 -32.41
C ALA A 39 -21.98 -5.46 -32.59
N LEU A 40 -21.17 -5.20 -31.55
CA LEU A 40 -19.73 -5.48 -31.56
C LEU A 40 -19.43 -6.98 -31.69
N ARG A 41 -20.20 -7.84 -31.00
CA ARG A 41 -20.06 -9.30 -31.08
C ARG A 41 -20.40 -9.82 -32.48
N GLN A 42 -21.46 -9.31 -33.10
CA GLN A 42 -21.84 -9.68 -34.47
C GLN A 42 -20.77 -9.26 -35.46
N GLY A 43 -20.24 -8.03 -35.37
CA GLY A 43 -19.16 -7.56 -36.20
C GLY A 43 -17.86 -8.35 -36.01
N ALA A 44 -17.50 -8.68 -34.79
CA ALA A 44 -16.34 -9.51 -34.50
C ALA A 44 -16.47 -10.94 -35.01
N ASN A 45 -17.64 -11.56 -34.89
CA ASN A 45 -17.91 -12.88 -35.45
C ASN A 45 -17.85 -12.89 -36.96
N ALA A 46 -18.44 -11.89 -37.63
CA ALA A 46 -18.39 -11.75 -39.12
C ALA A 46 -16.94 -11.49 -39.61
N ALA A 47 -16.12 -10.77 -38.85
CA ALA A 47 -14.71 -10.58 -39.16
C ALA A 47 -13.91 -11.88 -38.91
N ALA A 48 -14.21 -12.64 -37.87
CA ALA A 48 -13.55 -13.90 -37.56
C ALA A 48 -13.84 -14.99 -38.62
N GLU A 49 -15.04 -14.99 -39.22
CA GLU A 49 -15.38 -15.90 -40.35
C GLU A 49 -14.60 -15.59 -41.62
N ARG A 50 -14.18 -14.33 -41.82
CA ARG A 50 -13.38 -13.89 -42.97
C ARG A 50 -11.88 -14.13 -42.81
N ILE A 51 -11.43 -14.23 -41.60
CA ILE A 51 -10.02 -14.42 -41.24
C ILE A 51 -9.89 -15.79 -40.59
N ASP A 52 -9.50 -16.79 -41.37
CA ASP A 52 -9.25 -18.16 -40.89
C ASP A 52 -8.02 -18.17 -39.95
N LEU A 53 -8.20 -17.69 -38.71
CA LEU A 53 -7.15 -17.62 -37.72
C LEU A 53 -7.58 -18.31 -36.41
N PRO A 54 -7.36 -19.64 -36.27
CA PRO A 54 -7.62 -20.38 -35.01
C PRO A 54 -6.83 -19.82 -33.85
N ASP A 55 -5.71 -19.15 -34.12
CA ASP A 55 -4.80 -18.61 -33.12
C ASP A 55 -5.22 -17.22 -32.61
N LEU A 56 -5.97 -16.43 -33.38
CA LEU A 56 -6.39 -15.08 -33.00
C LEU A 56 -7.40 -15.10 -31.84
N ALA A 57 -8.31 -16.06 -31.80
CA ALA A 57 -9.27 -16.19 -30.71
C ALA A 57 -8.58 -16.55 -29.38
N THR A 58 -7.49 -17.31 -29.44
CA THR A 58 -6.67 -17.66 -28.28
C THR A 58 -5.85 -16.47 -27.83
N GLN A 59 -5.25 -15.71 -28.75
CA GLN A 59 -4.53 -14.47 -28.43
C GLN A 59 -5.48 -13.40 -27.88
N TRP A 60 -6.69 -13.24 -28.43
CA TRP A 60 -7.68 -12.32 -27.89
C TRP A 60 -8.22 -12.76 -26.53
N ARG A 61 -8.39 -14.04 -26.28
CA ARG A 61 -8.74 -14.53 -24.95
C ARG A 61 -7.65 -14.23 -23.94
N ALA A 62 -6.39 -14.53 -24.27
CA ALA A 62 -5.25 -14.20 -23.41
C ALA A 62 -5.16 -12.68 -23.15
N PHE A 63 -5.36 -11.85 -24.17
CA PHE A 63 -5.39 -10.39 -24.05
C PHE A 63 -6.59 -9.89 -23.21
N LEU A 64 -7.77 -10.48 -23.39
CA LEU A 64 -8.95 -10.14 -22.59
C LEU A 64 -8.81 -10.62 -21.14
N ASP A 65 -8.17 -11.76 -20.92
CA ASP A 65 -7.84 -12.25 -19.56
C ASP A 65 -6.80 -11.35 -18.91
N ASP A 66 -5.83 -10.87 -19.66
CA ASP A 66 -4.83 -9.89 -19.20
C ASP A 66 -5.49 -8.53 -18.89
N ILE A 67 -6.41 -8.04 -19.73
CA ILE A 67 -7.24 -6.85 -19.44
C ILE A 67 -8.19 -7.11 -18.26
N ALA A 68 -8.75 -8.29 -18.11
CA ALA A 68 -9.59 -8.63 -16.97
C ALA A 68 -8.79 -8.67 -15.65
N GLN A 69 -7.50 -9.04 -15.72
CA GLN A 69 -6.58 -8.90 -14.60
C GLN A 69 -6.21 -7.42 -14.33
N ILE A 70 -6.29 -6.55 -15.34
CA ILE A 70 -6.17 -5.09 -15.23
C ILE A 70 -7.53 -4.46 -14.82
N ALA A 71 -8.61 -5.23 -14.74
CA ALA A 71 -9.91 -4.74 -14.26
C ALA A 71 -9.71 -4.00 -12.93
N PRO A 72 -10.28 -2.78 -12.78
CA PRO A 72 -9.98 -1.95 -11.62
C PRO A 72 -10.39 -2.72 -10.36
N THR A 73 -9.39 -3.20 -9.65
CA THR A 73 -9.59 -3.70 -8.30
C THR A 73 -10.39 -2.64 -7.52
N PRO A 74 -11.29 -3.01 -6.60
CA PRO A 74 -12.15 -2.05 -5.91
C PRO A 74 -11.42 -0.80 -5.38
N TRP A 75 -10.18 -0.94 -4.95
CA TRP A 75 -9.37 0.18 -4.46
C TRP A 75 -8.96 1.19 -5.56
N ARG A 76 -9.00 0.81 -6.85
CA ARG A 76 -8.71 1.72 -7.98
C ARG A 76 -9.89 2.61 -8.31
N THR A 77 -11.10 2.25 -7.92
CA THR A 77 -12.28 3.08 -8.17
C THR A 77 -12.21 4.39 -7.40
N LEU A 78 -12.60 5.50 -8.06
CA LEU A 78 -12.62 6.82 -7.43
C LEU A 78 -13.53 6.83 -6.18
N ALA A 79 -14.66 6.14 -6.26
CA ALA A 79 -15.61 6.03 -5.15
C ALA A 79 -14.97 5.39 -3.91
N TYR A 80 -14.29 4.25 -4.06
CA TYR A 80 -13.59 3.61 -2.94
C TYR A 80 -12.50 4.54 -2.36
N ARG A 81 -11.68 5.14 -3.22
CA ARG A 81 -10.60 6.05 -2.77
C ARG A 81 -11.13 7.25 -2.00
N ALA A 82 -12.23 7.85 -2.46
CA ALA A 82 -12.88 8.97 -1.80
C ALA A 82 -13.48 8.55 -0.45
N THR A 83 -14.26 7.45 -0.41
CA THR A 83 -14.87 6.94 0.82
C THR A 83 -13.82 6.55 1.85
N LYS A 84 -12.79 5.79 1.43
CA LYS A 84 -11.68 5.43 2.31
C LYS A 84 -10.97 6.65 2.85
N ARG A 85 -10.68 7.64 2.01
CA ARG A 85 -10.01 8.88 2.43
C ARG A 85 -10.83 9.67 3.45
N THR A 86 -12.14 9.79 3.23
CA THR A 86 -13.05 10.44 4.17
C THR A 86 -13.08 9.70 5.51
N PHE A 87 -13.20 8.36 5.47
CA PHE A 87 -13.14 7.53 6.66
C PHE A 87 -11.82 7.70 7.42
N ASP A 88 -10.68 7.59 6.73
CA ASP A 88 -9.34 7.76 7.33
C ASP A 88 -9.20 9.14 7.98
N PHE A 89 -9.64 10.20 7.29
CA PHE A 89 -9.58 11.57 7.80
C PHE A 89 -10.43 11.74 9.08
N CYS A 90 -11.70 11.36 9.03
CA CYS A 90 -12.61 11.51 10.16
C CYS A 90 -12.15 10.68 11.38
N ALA A 91 -11.73 9.43 11.14
CA ALA A 91 -11.27 8.56 12.20
C ALA A 91 -9.90 9.01 12.79
N ALA A 92 -8.98 9.51 11.96
CA ALA A 92 -7.72 10.08 12.44
C ALA A 92 -7.95 11.37 13.24
N LEU A 93 -8.85 12.25 12.80
CA LEU A 93 -9.20 13.46 13.53
C LEU A 93 -9.81 13.14 14.90
N ALA A 94 -10.82 12.27 14.92
CA ALA A 94 -11.42 11.81 16.17
C ALA A 94 -10.40 11.13 17.08
N GLY A 95 -9.56 10.25 16.50
CA GLY A 95 -8.47 9.60 17.22
C GLY A 95 -7.50 10.60 17.85
N LEU A 96 -7.03 11.61 17.10
CA LEU A 96 -6.14 12.65 17.62
C LEU A 96 -6.77 13.42 18.79
N ILE A 97 -8.07 13.74 18.71
CA ILE A 97 -8.77 14.42 19.81
C ILE A 97 -8.81 13.53 21.04
N VAL A 98 -9.19 12.26 20.91
CA VAL A 98 -9.30 11.31 22.02
C VAL A 98 -7.95 11.02 22.67
N VAL A 99 -6.89 10.83 21.86
CA VAL A 99 -5.56 10.49 22.40
C VAL A 99 -4.72 11.72 22.75
N SER A 100 -5.21 12.95 22.52
CA SER A 100 -4.47 14.20 22.79
C SER A 100 -3.94 14.32 24.20
N PRO A 101 -4.66 13.95 25.28
CA PRO A 101 -4.11 14.02 26.64
C PRO A 101 -2.93 13.05 26.83
N ILE A 102 -3.01 11.85 26.26
CA ILE A 102 -1.93 10.85 26.30
C ILE A 102 -0.72 11.37 25.50
N MET A 103 -0.97 11.97 24.34
CA MET A 103 0.09 12.57 23.52
C MET A 103 0.79 13.71 24.25
N ALA A 104 0.04 14.59 24.91
CA ALA A 104 0.61 15.68 25.71
C ALA A 104 1.47 15.14 26.87
N ALA A 105 0.97 14.19 27.63
CA ALA A 105 1.72 13.55 28.70
C ALA A 105 2.99 12.86 28.19
N THR A 106 2.89 12.17 27.02
CA THR A 106 4.04 11.52 26.39
C THR A 106 5.05 12.54 25.89
N ALA A 107 4.60 13.66 25.30
CA ALA A 107 5.49 14.74 24.86
C ALA A 107 6.30 15.33 26.03
N ILE A 108 5.66 15.57 27.18
CA ILE A 108 6.32 16.01 28.41
C ILE A 108 7.33 14.96 28.88
N GLY A 109 6.95 13.68 28.89
CA GLY A 109 7.87 12.58 29.25
C GLY A 109 9.07 12.48 28.30
N VAL A 110 8.87 12.58 27.00
CA VAL A 110 9.97 12.60 26.02
C VAL A 110 10.90 13.79 26.28
N TRP A 111 10.33 14.98 26.47
CA TRP A 111 11.13 16.17 26.78
C TRP A 111 11.96 16.00 28.04
N HIS A 112 11.36 15.44 29.10
CA HIS A 112 12.02 15.26 30.38
C HIS A 112 13.15 14.20 30.35
N TYR A 113 12.88 13.02 29.74
CA TYR A 113 13.82 11.88 29.77
C TYR A 113 14.79 11.85 28.59
N LEU A 114 14.42 12.44 27.45
CA LEU A 114 15.20 12.36 26.21
C LEU A 114 15.60 13.75 25.67
N GLY A 115 14.96 14.84 26.15
CA GLY A 115 15.19 16.21 25.65
C GLY A 115 14.52 16.46 24.31
N THR A 116 15.05 17.39 23.53
CA THR A 116 14.56 17.75 22.18
C THR A 116 15.36 17.07 21.06
N PRO A 117 14.77 16.84 19.87
CA PRO A 117 13.36 17.06 19.48
C PRO A 117 12.40 16.00 20.08
N ILE A 118 11.15 16.37 20.35
CA ILE A 118 10.13 15.48 20.89
C ILE A 118 9.64 14.50 19.82
N ILE A 119 9.43 15.00 18.59
CA ILE A 119 8.99 14.21 17.46
C ILE A 119 10.20 13.81 16.61
N PHE A 120 10.34 12.52 16.41
CA PHE A 120 11.26 11.93 15.46
C PHE A 120 10.60 11.84 14.08
N ARG A 121 11.32 12.25 13.04
CA ARG A 121 10.87 12.16 11.65
C ARG A 121 11.83 11.28 10.87
N GLN A 122 11.28 10.42 10.03
CA GLN A 122 12.06 9.55 9.17
C GLN A 122 11.37 9.41 7.82
N GLN A 123 12.11 9.60 6.75
CA GLN A 123 11.59 9.39 5.40
C GLN A 123 11.23 7.92 5.17
N ARG A 124 10.05 7.71 4.60
CA ARG A 124 9.49 6.43 4.26
C ARG A 124 8.82 6.49 2.89
N PRO A 125 8.77 5.39 2.13
CA PRO A 125 8.01 5.34 0.89
C PRO A 125 6.50 5.32 1.20
N GLY A 126 5.79 6.19 0.50
CA GLY A 126 4.33 6.28 0.52
C GLY A 126 3.68 5.68 -0.72
N LEU A 127 2.50 6.16 -1.07
CA LEU A 127 1.79 5.79 -2.29
C LEU A 127 2.68 6.08 -3.52
N ASP A 128 2.77 5.11 -4.44
CA ASP A 128 3.59 5.18 -5.65
C ASP A 128 5.06 5.55 -5.34
N GLU A 129 5.60 4.99 -4.25
CA GLU A 129 6.98 5.17 -3.77
C GLU A 129 7.35 6.63 -3.39
N LYS A 130 6.39 7.57 -3.39
CA LYS A 130 6.63 8.98 -3.05
C LYS A 130 7.07 9.10 -1.60
N PRO A 131 8.22 9.70 -1.33
CA PRO A 131 8.73 9.82 0.03
C PRO A 131 7.86 10.75 0.87
N PHE A 132 7.66 10.39 2.14
CA PHE A 132 7.03 11.23 3.15
C PHE A 132 7.74 11.11 4.49
N ASP A 133 7.58 12.11 5.36
CA ASP A 133 8.15 12.10 6.71
C ASP A 133 7.18 11.41 7.68
N LEU A 134 7.53 10.19 8.11
CA LEU A 134 6.82 9.48 9.16
C LEU A 134 7.11 10.11 10.51
N CYS A 135 6.06 10.55 11.21
CA CYS A 135 6.14 11.20 12.51
C CYS A 135 5.92 10.20 13.65
N LYS A 136 6.85 10.14 14.62
CA LYS A 136 6.73 9.33 15.84
C LYS A 136 7.24 10.11 17.04
N PHE A 137 6.85 9.73 18.26
CA PHE A 137 7.57 10.20 19.42
C PHE A 137 8.98 9.59 19.46
N ARG A 138 9.96 10.41 19.83
CA ARG A 138 11.31 9.92 20.04
C ARG A 138 11.35 8.98 21.23
N SER A 139 11.85 7.77 21.03
CA SER A 139 11.95 6.71 22.06
C SER A 139 13.40 6.35 22.38
N MET A 140 14.35 6.86 21.62
CA MET A 140 15.78 6.59 21.73
C MET A 140 16.58 7.87 21.91
N LYS A 141 17.74 7.79 22.55
CA LYS A 141 18.74 8.87 22.58
C LYS A 141 19.27 9.14 21.16
N ASN A 142 19.72 10.36 20.90
CA ASN A 142 20.41 10.68 19.66
C ASN A 142 21.63 9.77 19.47
N ALA A 143 21.96 9.41 18.23
CA ALA A 143 23.22 8.78 17.94
C ALA A 143 24.35 9.77 18.29
N PRO A 144 25.50 9.32 18.82
CA PRO A 144 26.69 10.15 18.92
C PRO A 144 27.04 10.70 17.53
N ASP A 145 27.55 11.93 17.48
CA ASP A 145 28.10 12.51 16.27
C ASP A 145 29.16 11.54 15.70
N ASN A 146 29.02 11.11 14.46
CA ASN A 146 29.85 10.12 13.74
C ASN A 146 29.53 8.64 13.97
N ALA A 147 28.50 8.25 14.69
CA ALA A 147 28.06 6.85 14.71
C ALA A 147 27.20 6.55 13.47
N THR A 148 27.63 5.61 12.65
CA THR A 148 26.75 4.94 11.68
C THR A 148 25.51 4.45 12.44
N ILE A 149 24.31 4.79 11.94
CA ILE A 149 23.04 4.34 12.54
C ILE A 149 22.91 2.83 12.25
N ASP A 150 23.61 2.04 13.06
CA ASP A 150 23.58 0.59 12.99
C ASP A 150 22.53 0.09 14.01
N ALA A 151 21.60 -0.73 13.53
CA ALA A 151 20.56 -1.36 14.36
C ALA A 151 21.15 -2.14 15.58
N LYS A 152 22.40 -2.56 15.48
CA LYS A 152 23.15 -3.23 16.54
C LYS A 152 23.27 -2.42 17.82
N TYR A 153 23.31 -1.08 17.72
CA TYR A 153 23.42 -0.16 18.88
C TYR A 153 22.07 0.38 19.38
N ASP A 154 20.97 -0.02 18.76
CA ASP A 154 19.64 0.44 19.13
C ASP A 154 19.26 0.07 20.58
N GLY A 155 19.75 -1.08 21.07
CA GLY A 155 19.53 -1.53 22.44
C GLY A 155 20.12 -0.59 23.51
N GLU A 156 21.29 0.00 23.26
CA GLU A 156 21.97 0.93 24.19
C GLU A 156 21.34 2.33 24.20
N ARG A 157 20.74 2.72 23.08
CA ARG A 157 20.06 4.01 22.91
C ARG A 157 18.65 4.02 23.46
N LEU A 158 18.06 2.83 23.63
CA LEU A 158 16.69 2.66 24.06
C LEU A 158 16.57 2.78 25.58
N THR A 159 16.00 3.90 26.04
CA THR A 159 15.80 4.16 27.48
C THR A 159 14.66 3.31 28.05
N PRO A 160 14.59 3.10 29.40
CA PRO A 160 13.45 2.43 30.03
C PRO A 160 12.11 3.10 29.70
N PHE A 161 12.07 4.42 29.65
CA PHE A 161 10.90 5.19 29.23
C PHE A 161 10.57 4.89 27.74
N GLY A 162 11.57 4.91 26.87
CA GLY A 162 11.42 4.57 25.45
C GLY A 162 10.90 3.15 25.25
N LYS A 163 11.41 2.17 26.00
CA LYS A 163 10.87 0.79 26.02
C LYS A 163 9.37 0.77 26.36
N LYS A 164 8.97 1.52 27.38
CA LYS A 164 7.58 1.57 27.86
C LYS A 164 6.65 2.16 26.80
N ILE A 165 6.99 3.29 26.18
CA ILE A 165 6.13 3.91 25.15
C ILE A 165 6.05 3.05 23.87
N ARG A 166 7.13 2.35 23.49
CA ARG A 166 7.15 1.40 22.35
C ARG A 166 6.32 0.15 22.64
N SER A 167 6.42 -0.42 23.83
CA SER A 167 5.64 -1.62 24.19
C SER A 167 4.13 -1.37 24.20
N LEU A 168 3.72 -0.11 24.41
CA LEU A 168 2.33 0.33 24.36
C LEU A 168 1.94 0.92 23.00
N SER A 169 2.89 0.97 22.04
CA SER A 169 2.73 1.62 20.71
C SER A 169 2.32 3.11 20.82
N ILE A 170 2.54 3.76 21.95
CA ILE A 170 2.26 5.19 22.18
C ILE A 170 3.18 6.06 21.31
N ASP A 171 4.39 5.59 21.03
CA ASP A 171 5.34 6.27 20.16
C ASP A 171 4.83 6.44 18.71
N GLU A 172 3.88 5.63 18.28
CA GLU A 172 3.29 5.69 16.93
C GLU A 172 2.05 6.61 16.85
N LEU A 173 1.52 7.15 17.97
CA LEU A 173 0.34 8.03 17.95
C LEU A 173 0.49 9.24 17.01
N PRO A 174 1.67 9.90 16.89
CA PRO A 174 1.84 10.99 15.95
C PRO A 174 1.66 10.59 14.47
N THR A 175 1.69 9.29 14.12
CA THR A 175 1.40 8.84 12.75
C THR A 175 -0.04 9.15 12.32
N LEU A 176 -0.97 9.34 13.26
CA LEU A 176 -2.32 9.82 12.96
C LEU A 176 -2.30 11.19 12.26
N TRP A 177 -1.29 12.03 12.50
CA TRP A 177 -1.08 13.26 11.76
C TRP A 177 -0.75 13.00 10.29
N ASN A 178 0.07 11.96 10.00
CA ASN A 178 0.34 11.55 8.63
C ASN A 178 -0.93 11.03 7.92
N VAL A 179 -1.81 10.33 8.66
CA VAL A 179 -3.11 9.92 8.12
C VAL A 179 -3.98 11.15 7.82
N LEU A 180 -4.04 12.11 8.72
CA LEU A 180 -4.81 13.35 8.54
C LEU A 180 -4.33 14.14 7.33
N LYS A 181 -3.02 14.25 7.11
CA LYS A 181 -2.41 14.88 5.93
C LYS A 181 -2.69 14.11 4.64
N GLY A 182 -2.82 12.79 4.70
CA GLY A 182 -3.01 11.91 3.55
C GLY A 182 -1.76 11.23 3.05
N ASP A 183 -0.64 11.33 3.78
CA ASP A 183 0.57 10.56 3.52
C ASP A 183 0.34 9.07 3.79
N MET A 184 -0.49 8.78 4.81
CA MET A 184 -0.84 7.44 5.26
C MET A 184 -2.36 7.22 5.28
N SER A 185 -2.73 5.98 5.51
CA SER A 185 -4.08 5.49 5.82
C SER A 185 -4.08 4.84 7.21
N LEU A 186 -5.26 4.64 7.80
CA LEU A 186 -5.36 3.83 9.01
C LEU A 186 -4.95 2.37 8.73
N VAL A 187 -5.38 1.83 7.60
CA VAL A 187 -5.11 0.45 7.17
C VAL A 187 -4.34 0.44 5.86
N GLY A 188 -3.22 -0.26 5.85
CA GLY A 188 -2.35 -0.44 4.68
C GLY A 188 -1.04 -1.17 5.05
N PRO A 189 -0.18 -1.46 4.09
CA PRO A 189 1.14 -2.00 4.33
C PRO A 189 1.97 -1.09 5.25
N ARG A 190 2.74 -1.68 6.17
CA ARG A 190 3.62 -0.89 7.04
C ARG A 190 4.70 -0.19 6.23
N PRO A 191 4.92 1.15 6.38
CA PRO A 191 5.98 1.85 5.64
C PRO A 191 7.36 1.37 6.12
N LEU A 192 8.12 0.75 5.22
CA LEU A 192 9.47 0.25 5.48
C LEU A 192 10.53 1.32 5.16
N LEU A 193 11.82 0.97 5.20
CA LEU A 193 12.90 1.91 4.92
C LEU A 193 12.95 2.25 3.42
N MET A 194 13.36 3.48 3.08
CA MET A 194 13.60 3.89 1.69
C MET A 194 14.62 2.97 1.01
N ALA A 195 15.67 2.56 1.74
CA ALA A 195 16.70 1.64 1.23
C ALA A 195 16.18 0.26 0.78
N TYR A 196 14.94 -0.10 1.11
CA TYR A 196 14.35 -1.36 0.66
C TYR A 196 13.72 -1.28 -0.73
N LEU A 197 13.47 -0.09 -1.26
CA LEU A 197 12.85 0.09 -2.58
C LEU A 197 13.65 -0.61 -3.69
N ASP A 198 14.97 -0.50 -3.66
CA ASP A 198 15.86 -1.12 -4.65
C ASP A 198 16.02 -2.64 -4.48
N ARG A 199 15.53 -3.17 -3.35
CA ARG A 199 15.62 -4.60 -3.00
C ARG A 199 14.34 -5.37 -3.28
N TYR A 200 13.23 -4.65 -3.62
CA TYR A 200 11.94 -5.28 -3.94
C TYR A 200 11.96 -5.85 -5.35
N ASN A 201 11.42 -7.05 -5.49
CA ASN A 201 11.00 -7.56 -6.79
C ASN A 201 9.67 -6.92 -7.21
N ASP A 202 9.22 -7.18 -8.45
CA ASP A 202 8.00 -6.58 -9.01
C ASP A 202 6.76 -6.92 -8.19
N GLU A 203 6.68 -8.13 -7.66
CA GLU A 203 5.56 -8.56 -6.81
C GLU A 203 5.53 -7.77 -5.49
N GLN A 204 6.68 -7.63 -4.83
CA GLN A 204 6.80 -6.90 -3.57
C GLN A 204 6.56 -5.40 -3.74
N ARG A 205 6.85 -4.84 -4.92
CA ARG A 205 6.57 -3.42 -5.24
C ARG A 205 5.07 -3.10 -5.25
N LYS A 206 4.19 -4.06 -5.52
CA LYS A 206 2.74 -3.87 -5.51
C LYS A 206 2.23 -3.30 -4.17
N ARG A 207 2.95 -3.54 -3.07
CA ARG A 207 2.62 -2.95 -1.77
C ARG A 207 2.58 -1.41 -1.75
N GLN A 208 3.26 -0.76 -2.70
CA GLN A 208 3.28 0.70 -2.86
C GLN A 208 2.09 1.25 -3.68
N TRP A 209 1.25 0.40 -4.24
CA TRP A 209 0.05 0.82 -4.97
C TRP A 209 -1.01 1.46 -4.09
N VAL A 210 -0.95 1.21 -2.78
CA VAL A 210 -1.85 1.76 -1.77
C VAL A 210 -1.07 2.59 -0.76
N ARG A 211 -1.77 3.50 -0.05
CA ARG A 211 -1.14 4.25 1.04
C ARG A 211 -0.66 3.31 2.13
N PRO A 212 0.53 3.55 2.70
CA PRO A 212 0.97 2.81 3.88
C PRO A 212 0.02 3.05 5.06
N GLY A 213 -0.12 2.03 5.92
CA GLY A 213 -1.05 2.04 7.04
C GLY A 213 -0.37 2.20 8.41
N VAL A 214 -1.14 2.71 9.37
CA VAL A 214 -0.79 2.65 10.80
C VAL A 214 -0.88 1.20 11.26
N THR A 215 -1.91 0.48 10.82
CA THR A 215 -2.05 -0.97 10.94
C THR A 215 -2.21 -1.62 9.57
N GLY A 216 -2.11 -2.92 9.47
CA GLY A 216 -2.23 -3.64 8.22
C GLY A 216 -2.33 -5.14 8.38
N LEU A 217 -2.53 -5.84 7.27
CA LEU A 217 -2.81 -7.26 7.28
C LEU A 217 -1.65 -8.07 7.88
N ALA A 218 -0.40 -7.75 7.54
CA ALA A 218 0.78 -8.37 8.13
C ALA A 218 0.89 -8.10 9.64
N GLN A 219 0.58 -6.86 10.09
CA GLN A 219 0.66 -6.50 11.50
C GLN A 219 -0.34 -7.29 12.36
N VAL A 220 -1.52 -7.62 11.83
CA VAL A 220 -2.55 -8.36 12.60
C VAL A 220 -2.43 -9.87 12.50
N ASN A 221 -1.58 -10.40 11.60
CA ASN A 221 -1.39 -11.85 11.40
C ASN A 221 -0.04 -12.39 11.92
N GLY A 222 0.76 -11.59 12.64
CA GLY A 222 1.98 -12.11 13.26
C GLY A 222 3.04 -11.05 13.56
N ARG A 223 2.93 -9.84 13.00
CA ARG A 223 3.90 -8.74 13.25
C ARG A 223 5.35 -9.17 13.00
N ASN A 224 6.17 -9.16 14.06
CA ASN A 224 7.58 -9.51 14.01
C ASN A 224 7.84 -11.04 13.96
N ALA A 225 6.84 -11.86 14.21
CA ALA A 225 6.98 -13.31 14.11
C ALA A 225 6.96 -13.83 12.66
N LEU A 226 6.50 -13.00 11.71
CA LEU A 226 6.47 -13.35 10.29
C LEU A 226 7.83 -13.18 9.64
N SER A 227 8.17 -14.04 8.68
CA SER A 227 9.29 -13.84 7.74
C SER A 227 9.05 -12.62 6.84
N TRP A 228 10.07 -12.19 6.10
CA TRP A 228 9.91 -11.09 5.13
C TRP A 228 8.98 -11.49 3.99
N GLU A 229 9.08 -12.72 3.51
CA GLU A 229 8.25 -13.29 2.44
C GLU A 229 6.77 -13.28 2.85
N GLU A 230 6.46 -13.77 4.05
CA GLU A 230 5.10 -13.77 4.58
C GLU A 230 4.54 -12.34 4.72
N LYS A 231 5.35 -11.39 5.20
CA LYS A 231 4.94 -9.97 5.31
C LYS A 231 4.60 -9.40 3.95
N PHE A 232 5.47 -9.62 2.96
CA PHE A 232 5.23 -9.12 1.60
C PHE A 232 4.03 -9.80 0.97
N ALA A 233 3.82 -11.10 1.18
CA ALA A 233 2.63 -11.79 0.70
C ALA A 233 1.33 -11.18 1.27
N TYR A 234 1.29 -10.87 2.58
CA TYR A 234 0.15 -10.16 3.17
C TYR A 234 0.00 -8.74 2.65
N ASP A 235 1.10 -8.01 2.48
CA ASP A 235 1.08 -6.63 2.01
C ASP A 235 0.60 -6.55 0.54
N THR A 236 1.08 -7.45 -0.32
CA THR A 236 0.67 -7.57 -1.73
C THR A 236 -0.79 -7.99 -1.83
N TYR A 237 -1.19 -9.03 -1.08
CA TYR A 237 -2.59 -9.44 -1.02
C TYR A 237 -3.52 -8.27 -0.63
N TYR A 238 -3.13 -7.49 0.39
CA TYR A 238 -3.90 -6.31 0.76
C TYR A 238 -3.95 -5.28 -0.37
N ALA A 239 -2.81 -5.00 -1.00
CA ALA A 239 -2.76 -4.02 -2.10
C ALA A 239 -3.64 -4.43 -3.28
N GLU A 240 -3.77 -5.71 -3.58
CA GLU A 240 -4.60 -6.23 -4.66
C GLU A 240 -6.09 -6.29 -4.30
N ASN A 241 -6.41 -6.57 -3.02
CA ASN A 241 -7.78 -6.86 -2.56
C ASN A 241 -8.33 -5.81 -1.59
N ALA A 242 -7.73 -4.60 -1.52
CA ALA A 242 -8.14 -3.55 -0.60
C ALA A 242 -9.62 -3.21 -0.77
N SER A 243 -10.36 -3.26 0.32
CA SER A 243 -11.78 -2.94 0.38
C SER A 243 -12.16 -2.46 1.78
N LEU A 244 -13.26 -1.69 1.89
CA LEU A 244 -13.72 -1.20 3.20
C LEU A 244 -14.02 -2.33 4.18
N LEU A 245 -14.53 -3.48 3.68
CA LEU A 245 -14.80 -4.64 4.53
C LEU A 245 -13.50 -5.26 5.06
N LEU A 246 -12.46 -5.35 4.22
CA LEU A 246 -11.15 -5.83 4.64
C LEU A 246 -10.52 -4.88 5.65
N ASP A 247 -10.64 -3.56 5.43
CA ASP A 247 -10.16 -2.54 6.37
C ASP A 247 -10.81 -2.69 7.73
N LEU A 248 -12.14 -2.81 7.79
CA LEU A 248 -12.88 -3.02 9.03
C LEU A 248 -12.43 -4.30 9.75
N LYS A 249 -12.28 -5.41 9.02
CA LYS A 249 -11.75 -6.66 9.60
C LYS A 249 -10.37 -6.48 10.22
N ILE A 250 -9.48 -5.75 9.54
CA ILE A 250 -8.12 -5.48 10.04
C ILE A 250 -8.19 -4.58 11.27
N LEU A 251 -9.02 -3.53 11.28
CA LEU A 251 -9.20 -2.65 12.44
C LEU A 251 -9.70 -3.41 13.68
N PHE A 252 -10.71 -4.27 13.54
CA PHE A 252 -11.20 -5.12 14.63
C PHE A 252 -10.11 -6.08 15.15
N LYS A 253 -9.37 -6.73 14.24
CA LYS A 253 -8.23 -7.58 14.63
C LYS A 253 -7.14 -6.77 15.33
N THR A 254 -6.87 -5.53 14.89
CA THR A 254 -5.88 -4.66 15.52
C THR A 254 -6.20 -4.41 16.98
N VAL A 255 -7.46 -4.08 17.30
CA VAL A 255 -7.91 -3.90 18.69
C VAL A 255 -7.65 -5.17 19.50
N ALA A 256 -8.02 -6.34 18.98
CA ALA A 256 -7.81 -7.61 19.65
C ALA A 256 -6.31 -7.92 19.88
N VAL A 257 -5.45 -7.65 18.90
CA VAL A 257 -3.99 -7.88 18.98
C VAL A 257 -3.35 -6.93 20.00
N VAL A 258 -3.75 -5.65 20.00
CA VAL A 258 -3.26 -4.66 20.96
C VAL A 258 -3.65 -5.04 22.40
N LEU A 259 -4.89 -5.45 22.63
CA LEU A 259 -5.37 -5.88 23.95
C LEU A 259 -4.67 -7.16 24.43
N LYS A 260 -4.42 -8.12 23.52
CA LYS A 260 -3.73 -9.39 23.85
C LYS A 260 -2.21 -9.23 24.01
N ARG A 261 -1.63 -8.08 23.62
CA ARG A 261 -0.17 -7.83 23.61
C ARG A 261 0.63 -8.93 22.90
N SER A 262 0.06 -9.60 21.91
CA SER A 262 0.70 -10.70 21.19
C SER A 262 1.64 -10.18 20.09
N GLY A 263 2.76 -10.88 19.84
CA GLY A 263 3.66 -10.66 18.69
C GLY A 263 4.57 -9.42 18.81
N ILE A 264 4.90 -8.95 20.01
CA ILE A 264 5.72 -7.75 20.22
C ILE A 264 7.22 -8.04 20.04
N ALA A 265 7.69 -9.26 20.36
CA ALA A 265 9.09 -9.64 20.26
C ALA A 265 9.30 -10.75 19.21
N HIS A 266 10.41 -10.69 18.48
CA HIS A 266 10.95 -11.85 17.76
C HIS A 266 11.51 -12.84 18.78
N ALA A 267 11.49 -14.12 18.46
CA ALA A 267 11.92 -15.19 19.38
C ALA A 267 13.33 -15.01 19.96
N ASN A 268 14.22 -14.24 19.30
CA ASN A 268 15.61 -14.02 19.69
C ASN A 268 16.13 -12.58 19.56
N ALA A 269 15.28 -11.57 19.24
CA ALA A 269 15.74 -10.18 19.10
C ALA A 269 14.59 -9.16 19.30
N ASP A 270 14.91 -7.98 19.85
CA ASP A 270 13.97 -6.87 20.02
C ASP A 270 13.52 -6.26 18.67
N THR A 271 14.24 -6.53 17.57
CA THR A 271 13.97 -6.03 16.22
C THR A 271 14.18 -7.14 15.20
N MET A 272 13.39 -7.09 14.11
CA MET A 272 13.54 -8.01 12.98
C MET A 272 14.84 -7.73 12.23
N PRO A 273 15.55 -8.77 11.69
CA PRO A 273 16.69 -8.57 10.83
C PRO A 273 16.39 -7.67 9.64
N GLU A 274 17.38 -6.95 9.14
CA GLU A 274 17.24 -6.11 7.95
C GLU A 274 16.86 -6.95 6.72
N PHE A 275 15.98 -6.41 5.87
CA PHE A 275 15.66 -7.04 4.59
C PHE A 275 16.79 -6.77 3.60
N MET A 276 17.47 -7.83 3.17
CA MET A 276 18.63 -7.78 2.26
C MET A 276 18.25 -8.03 0.79
N GLY A 277 16.98 -8.22 0.49
CA GLY A 277 16.49 -8.66 -0.82
C GLY A 277 16.13 -10.13 -0.83
N THR A 278 15.26 -10.52 -1.74
CA THR A 278 14.96 -11.95 -1.99
C THR A 278 16.10 -12.51 -2.81
N GLN A 279 16.83 -13.48 -2.28
CA GLN A 279 17.82 -14.23 -3.09
C GLN A 279 17.05 -14.92 -4.22
N GLN A 280 17.43 -14.61 -5.45
CA GLN A 280 16.90 -15.29 -6.65
C GLN A 280 17.49 -16.69 -6.75
#